data_41663412f0350c396968892563616d1d
#
_entry.id   41663412f0350c396968892563616d1d
#
_cell.length_a   1.000
_cell.length_b   1.000
_cell.length_c   1.000
_cell.angle_alpha   90.00
_cell.angle_beta   90.00
_cell.angle_gamma   90.00
#
_symmetry.space_group_name_H-M   'P 1'
#
loop_
_entity.id
_entity.type
_entity.pdbx_description
1 polymer ?
#
loop_
_entity_poly.entity_id
_entity_poly.type
_entity_poly.pdbx_seq_one_letter_code
_entity_poly.pdbx_strand_id
1 'polypeptide(L)'
;MTDRRLGQIVVGLGVVAVVVVALAVYAAVPPTAVQLPRQVTTAGQLLFPQGWAFFTANPQDVYPQAYERSDGVWVNRGGSLAVPSDLFGLDRSVRATSTEIALLLQHVSVKSWRTCAGLPTTCLSAAPVSVHLVNTSTLDNLCGDVGLVQQEVLPWPWRNTGTVMPSLVLRAEVSCGSAS
;
A
#
# COMPACT_ATOMS: atom_id res chain seq x y z
N MET A 1 51.49 -21.20 -15.04
CA MET A 1 50.23 -20.84 -15.75
C MET A 1 50.62 -19.83 -16.80
N THR A 2 50.29 -20.05 -18.06
CA THR A 2 50.63 -19.09 -19.13
C THR A 2 49.74 -17.84 -18.97
N ASP A 3 50.31 -16.64 -19.11
CA ASP A 3 49.61 -15.32 -18.96
C ASP A 3 48.32 -15.26 -19.79
N ARG A 4 48.28 -15.95 -20.90
CA ARG A 4 47.08 -16.06 -21.75
C ARG A 4 45.91 -16.75 -21.05
N ARG A 5 46.17 -17.82 -20.27
CA ARG A 5 45.13 -18.53 -19.50
C ARG A 5 44.63 -17.68 -18.35
N LEU A 6 45.51 -16.97 -17.71
CA LEU A 6 45.12 -16.02 -16.62
C LEU A 6 44.22 -14.92 -17.18
N GLY A 7 44.59 -14.34 -18.33
CA GLY A 7 43.75 -13.31 -18.97
C GLY A 7 42.37 -13.83 -19.38
N GLN A 8 42.27 -15.05 -19.89
CA GLN A 8 40.98 -15.65 -20.23
C GLN A 8 40.10 -15.92 -18.99
N ILE A 9 40.67 -16.33 -17.88
CA ILE A 9 39.96 -16.55 -16.62
C ILE A 9 39.43 -15.20 -16.09
N VAL A 10 40.27 -14.15 -16.11
CA VAL A 10 39.85 -12.81 -15.64
C VAL A 10 38.71 -12.23 -16.49
N VAL A 11 38.82 -12.35 -17.80
CA VAL A 11 37.73 -11.89 -18.71
C VAL A 11 36.46 -12.73 -18.48
N GLY A 12 36.59 -14.06 -18.35
CA GLY A 12 35.43 -14.92 -18.05
C GLY A 12 34.72 -14.55 -16.74
N LEU A 13 35.49 -14.34 -15.67
CA LEU A 13 34.95 -13.90 -14.38
C LEU A 13 34.28 -12.50 -14.47
N GLY A 14 34.89 -11.59 -15.24
CA GLY A 14 34.31 -10.26 -15.47
C GLY A 14 32.96 -10.34 -16.18
N VAL A 15 32.85 -11.16 -17.22
CA VAL A 15 31.57 -11.37 -17.93
C VAL A 15 30.52 -11.98 -17.01
N VAL A 16 30.86 -12.99 -16.20
CA VAL A 16 29.95 -13.60 -15.24
C VAL A 16 29.47 -12.56 -14.21
N ALA A 17 30.37 -11.76 -13.68
CA ALA A 17 30.02 -10.70 -12.72
C ALA A 17 29.03 -9.67 -13.33
N VAL A 18 29.26 -9.23 -14.57
CA VAL A 18 28.37 -8.30 -15.28
C VAL A 18 26.98 -8.93 -15.49
N VAL A 19 26.91 -10.19 -15.88
CA VAL A 19 25.64 -10.90 -16.07
C VAL A 19 24.88 -11.03 -14.75
N VAL A 20 25.55 -11.37 -13.65
CA VAL A 20 24.94 -11.48 -12.32
C VAL A 20 24.38 -10.13 -11.87
N VAL A 21 25.16 -9.05 -12.03
CA VAL A 21 24.70 -7.70 -11.68
C VAL A 21 23.50 -7.27 -12.53
N ALA A 22 23.54 -7.54 -13.84
CA ALA A 22 22.43 -7.23 -14.74
C ALA A 22 21.14 -7.97 -14.36
N LEU A 23 21.26 -9.26 -14.00
CA LEU A 23 20.11 -10.05 -13.54
C LEU A 23 19.56 -9.56 -12.19
N ALA A 24 20.45 -9.17 -11.26
CA ALA A 24 20.04 -8.62 -9.96
C ALA A 24 19.30 -7.28 -10.14
N VAL A 25 19.81 -6.39 -10.97
CA VAL A 25 19.16 -5.12 -11.30
C VAL A 25 17.81 -5.37 -11.98
N TYR A 26 17.76 -6.28 -12.94
CA TYR A 26 16.50 -6.60 -13.62
C TYR A 26 15.45 -7.18 -12.67
N ALA A 27 15.84 -8.04 -11.73
CA ALA A 27 14.94 -8.62 -10.73
C ALA A 27 14.39 -7.57 -9.75
N ALA A 28 15.11 -6.45 -9.55
CA ALA A 28 14.75 -5.38 -8.65
C ALA A 28 13.87 -4.28 -9.30
N VAL A 29 13.81 -4.22 -10.63
CA VAL A 29 13.02 -3.20 -11.34
C VAL A 29 11.56 -3.66 -11.49
N PRO A 30 10.56 -2.78 -11.30
CA PRO A 30 9.15 -3.10 -11.57
C PRO A 30 8.94 -3.57 -13.02
N PRO A 31 7.85 -4.28 -13.32
CA PRO A 31 7.62 -4.86 -14.65
C PRO A 31 7.75 -3.79 -15.74
N THR A 32 8.77 -3.99 -16.59
CA THR A 32 9.08 -3.12 -17.72
C THR A 32 8.53 -3.72 -19.02
N ALA A 33 8.61 -2.96 -20.11
CA ALA A 33 8.19 -3.43 -21.45
C ALA A 33 8.93 -4.69 -21.93
N VAL A 34 10.12 -4.98 -21.37
CA VAL A 34 10.90 -6.18 -21.66
C VAL A 34 10.62 -7.22 -20.58
N GLN A 35 9.87 -8.25 -20.92
CA GLN A 35 9.55 -9.34 -19.98
C GLN A 35 10.45 -10.55 -20.25
N LEU A 36 11.26 -10.94 -19.27
CA LEU A 36 12.00 -12.20 -19.28
C LEU A 36 11.05 -13.37 -18.92
N PRO A 37 11.37 -14.59 -19.36
CA PRO A 37 10.62 -15.79 -18.99
C PRO A 37 10.48 -15.90 -17.46
N ARG A 38 9.29 -16.29 -16.98
CA ARG A 38 8.97 -16.41 -15.55
C ARG A 38 10.01 -17.21 -14.75
N GLN A 39 10.59 -18.23 -15.35
CA GLN A 39 11.61 -19.06 -14.69
C GLN A 39 12.85 -18.27 -14.31
N VAL A 40 13.30 -17.34 -15.17
CA VAL A 40 14.47 -16.49 -14.90
C VAL A 40 14.17 -15.44 -13.83
N THR A 41 12.98 -14.83 -13.88
CA THR A 41 12.56 -13.85 -12.87
C THR A 41 12.38 -14.48 -11.50
N THR A 42 11.75 -15.67 -11.44
CA THR A 42 11.56 -16.39 -10.17
C THR A 42 12.89 -16.83 -9.57
N ALA A 43 13.80 -17.38 -10.39
CA ALA A 43 15.15 -17.75 -9.93
C ALA A 43 15.93 -16.51 -9.44
N GLY A 44 15.85 -15.39 -10.14
CA GLY A 44 16.46 -14.12 -9.73
C GLY A 44 15.91 -13.63 -8.38
N GLN A 45 14.60 -13.67 -8.17
CA GLN A 45 13.96 -13.26 -6.92
C GLN A 45 14.31 -14.19 -5.74
N LEU A 46 14.48 -15.49 -5.99
CA LEU A 46 14.90 -16.45 -4.96
C LEU A 46 16.37 -16.29 -4.55
N LEU A 47 17.25 -15.98 -5.51
CA LEU A 47 18.67 -15.76 -5.25
C LEU A 47 18.99 -14.38 -4.69
N PHE A 48 18.20 -13.37 -5.08
CA PHE A 48 18.33 -11.98 -4.65
C PHE A 48 17.00 -11.49 -4.05
N PRO A 49 16.62 -11.98 -2.85
CA PRO A 49 15.31 -11.67 -2.24
C PRO A 49 15.14 -10.20 -1.83
N GLN A 50 16.18 -9.41 -1.92
CA GLN A 50 16.12 -7.97 -1.61
C GLN A 50 15.66 -7.16 -2.82
N GLY A 51 14.38 -7.29 -3.17
CA GLY A 51 13.75 -6.35 -4.09
C GLY A 51 13.66 -4.96 -3.45
N TRP A 52 14.05 -3.93 -4.21
CA TRP A 52 13.84 -2.52 -3.84
C TRP A 52 12.36 -2.17 -3.65
N ALA A 53 11.45 -3.08 -3.99
CA ALA A 53 10.01 -2.95 -3.78
C ALA A 53 9.62 -2.67 -2.32
N PHE A 54 10.47 -2.99 -1.35
CA PHE A 54 10.26 -2.61 0.04
C PHE A 54 10.32 -1.08 0.25
N PHE A 55 11.08 -0.37 -0.60
CA PHE A 55 11.25 1.09 -0.50
C PHE A 55 10.50 1.87 -1.58
N THR A 56 9.95 1.19 -2.57
CA THR A 56 9.31 1.81 -3.74
C THR A 56 7.90 1.28 -3.95
N ALA A 57 7.03 1.51 -2.96
CA ALA A 57 5.60 1.48 -3.27
C ALA A 57 5.34 2.57 -4.33
N ASN A 58 4.61 2.24 -5.38
CA ASN A 58 4.22 3.23 -6.37
C ASN A 58 3.44 4.35 -5.65
N PRO A 59 3.91 5.61 -5.67
CA PRO A 59 3.23 6.70 -4.97
C PRO A 59 1.85 7.03 -5.56
N GLN A 60 1.50 6.44 -6.69
CA GLN A 60 0.18 6.57 -7.34
C GLN A 60 -0.77 5.42 -7.01
N ASP A 61 -0.31 4.42 -6.25
CA ASP A 61 -1.18 3.32 -5.85
C ASP A 61 -2.32 3.84 -4.96
N VAL A 62 -3.46 3.19 -5.09
CA VAL A 62 -4.64 3.47 -4.28
C VAL A 62 -4.30 3.29 -2.80
N TYR A 63 -4.46 4.35 -2.03
CA TYR A 63 -4.22 4.32 -0.60
C TYR A 63 -5.55 4.18 0.15
N PRO A 64 -5.73 3.11 0.94
CA PRO A 64 -6.93 2.94 1.73
C PRO A 64 -6.92 3.89 2.93
N GLN A 65 -8.05 4.57 3.16
CA GLN A 65 -8.28 5.47 4.26
C GLN A 65 -9.49 5.00 5.07
N ALA A 66 -9.49 5.29 6.35
CA ALA A 66 -10.64 5.09 7.21
C ALA A 66 -11.18 6.41 7.75
N TYR A 67 -12.48 6.53 7.74
CA TYR A 67 -13.24 7.62 8.33
C TYR A 67 -14.12 7.05 9.44
N GLU A 68 -14.11 7.65 10.59
CA GLU A 68 -15.01 7.33 11.69
C GLU A 68 -16.09 8.40 11.80
N ARG A 69 -17.31 8.00 12.06
CA ARG A 69 -18.41 8.93 12.25
C ARG A 69 -18.51 9.35 13.72
N SER A 70 -18.11 10.58 14.00
CA SER A 70 -18.21 11.18 15.34
C SER A 70 -19.16 12.38 15.28
N ASP A 71 -20.17 12.43 16.14
CA ASP A 71 -21.16 13.52 16.20
C ASP A 71 -21.82 13.87 14.85
N GLY A 72 -22.04 12.85 14.02
CA GLY A 72 -22.62 13.02 12.69
C GLY A 72 -21.65 13.45 11.59
N VAL A 73 -20.40 13.74 11.93
CA VAL A 73 -19.34 14.18 11.00
C VAL A 73 -18.35 13.03 10.74
N TRP A 74 -17.92 12.90 9.50
CA TRP A 74 -16.88 11.96 9.12
C TRP A 74 -15.50 12.55 9.38
N VAL A 75 -14.75 11.93 10.28
CA VAL A 75 -13.37 12.31 10.65
C VAL A 75 -12.41 11.29 10.07
N ASN A 76 -11.42 11.75 9.30
CA ASN A 76 -10.37 10.87 8.76
C ASN A 76 -9.46 10.39 9.90
N ARG A 77 -9.40 9.07 10.10
CA ARG A 77 -8.52 8.40 11.08
C ARG A 77 -7.25 7.85 10.44
N GLY A 78 -7.19 7.82 9.13
CA GLY A 78 -6.05 7.29 8.38
C GLY A 78 -4.82 8.19 8.37
N GLY A 79 -4.87 9.36 8.93
CA GLY A 79 -3.79 10.34 9.13
C GLY A 79 -2.71 10.44 8.04
N SER A 80 -2.04 11.57 7.92
CA SER A 80 -0.83 11.69 7.10
C SER A 80 0.37 11.26 7.94
N LEU A 81 1.21 10.35 7.43
CA LEU A 81 2.49 9.98 8.05
C LEU A 81 3.51 11.14 8.09
N ALA A 82 3.18 12.28 7.49
CA ALA A 82 4.04 13.44 7.35
C ALA A 82 3.69 14.59 8.32
N VAL A 83 3.02 14.32 9.43
CA VAL A 83 2.78 15.33 10.45
C VAL A 83 3.91 15.39 11.47
N PRO A 84 4.24 16.57 12.01
CA PRO A 84 5.36 16.71 12.96
C PRO A 84 5.25 15.83 14.20
N SER A 85 4.03 15.50 14.67
CA SER A 85 3.80 14.60 15.81
C SER A 85 4.31 13.18 15.57
N ASP A 86 4.34 12.73 14.32
CA ASP A 86 4.75 11.37 13.96
C ASP A 86 6.25 11.30 13.67
N LEU A 87 6.92 12.46 13.58
CA LEU A 87 8.36 12.53 13.46
C LEU A 87 8.99 11.89 14.71
N PHE A 88 10.06 11.14 14.49
CA PHE A 88 10.78 10.38 15.52
C PHE A 88 10.05 9.15 16.07
N GLY A 89 8.86 8.80 15.55
CA GLY A 89 8.14 7.58 15.95
C GLY A 89 7.60 7.59 17.38
N LEU A 90 7.42 8.76 17.97
CA LEU A 90 6.82 8.93 19.30
C LEU A 90 5.33 8.63 19.27
N ASP A 91 4.63 9.09 18.24
CA ASP A 91 3.24 8.71 17.98
C ASP A 91 3.20 7.59 16.93
N ARG A 92 2.60 6.46 17.29
CA ARG A 92 2.42 5.29 16.44
C ARG A 92 0.96 5.06 16.06
N SER A 93 0.06 5.92 16.45
CA SER A 93 -1.40 5.78 16.25
C SER A 93 -1.75 5.60 14.77
N VAL A 94 -1.15 6.37 13.88
CA VAL A 94 -1.36 6.28 12.43
C VAL A 94 -0.95 4.91 11.86
N ARG A 95 0.17 4.36 12.32
CA ARG A 95 0.62 3.01 11.91
C ARG A 95 -0.30 1.93 12.44
N ALA A 96 -0.75 2.07 13.67
CA ALA A 96 -1.71 1.18 14.29
C ALA A 96 -3.03 1.17 13.50
N THR A 97 -3.59 2.34 13.22
CA THR A 97 -4.80 2.48 12.40
C THR A 97 -4.62 1.91 10.99
N SER A 98 -3.46 2.09 10.36
CA SER A 98 -3.17 1.48 9.05
C SER A 98 -3.21 -0.04 9.10
N THR A 99 -2.73 -0.65 10.19
CA THR A 99 -2.81 -2.10 10.38
C THR A 99 -4.27 -2.55 10.56
N GLU A 100 -5.06 -1.82 11.34
CA GLU A 100 -6.49 -2.12 11.50
C GLU A 100 -7.25 -2.02 10.18
N ILE A 101 -7.00 -0.98 9.39
CA ILE A 101 -7.55 -0.83 8.03
C ILE A 101 -7.23 -2.07 7.19
N ALA A 102 -5.97 -2.52 7.21
CA ALA A 102 -5.55 -3.68 6.44
C ALA A 102 -6.26 -4.97 6.89
N LEU A 103 -6.44 -5.17 8.19
CA LEU A 103 -7.16 -6.31 8.75
C LEU A 103 -8.65 -6.28 8.37
N LEU A 104 -9.30 -5.13 8.48
CA LEU A 104 -10.70 -4.96 8.09
C LEU A 104 -10.91 -5.24 6.59
N LEU A 105 -10.00 -4.74 5.75
CA LEU A 105 -10.08 -4.92 4.30
C LEU A 105 -10.00 -6.37 3.85
N GLN A 106 -9.33 -7.25 4.60
CA GLN A 106 -9.27 -8.69 4.29
C GLN A 106 -10.65 -9.37 4.32
N HIS A 107 -11.59 -8.80 5.07
CA HIS A 107 -12.94 -9.35 5.23
C HIS A 107 -13.98 -8.66 4.34
N VAL A 108 -13.55 -7.69 3.51
CA VAL A 108 -14.45 -6.92 2.63
C VAL A 108 -14.49 -7.54 1.23
N SER A 109 -15.69 -7.84 0.75
CA SER A 109 -15.89 -8.27 -0.63
C SER A 109 -15.78 -7.09 -1.60
N VAL A 110 -15.22 -7.34 -2.80
CA VAL A 110 -15.15 -6.34 -3.88
C VAL A 110 -16.54 -5.80 -4.25
N LYS A 111 -17.59 -6.62 -4.12
CA LYS A 111 -18.98 -6.24 -4.46
C LYS A 111 -19.59 -5.23 -3.48
N SER A 112 -19.02 -5.08 -2.30
CA SER A 112 -19.56 -4.17 -1.26
C SER A 112 -19.15 -2.70 -1.50
N TRP A 113 -18.21 -2.45 -2.37
CA TRP A 113 -17.73 -1.12 -2.69
C TRP A 113 -18.66 -0.37 -3.63
N ARG A 114 -18.79 0.93 -3.43
CA ARG A 114 -19.57 1.86 -4.25
C ARG A 114 -18.68 2.93 -4.84
N THR A 115 -18.90 3.25 -6.10
CA THR A 115 -18.20 4.35 -6.77
C THR A 115 -18.68 5.69 -6.23
N CYS A 116 -17.75 6.59 -5.97
CA CYS A 116 -17.99 7.96 -5.55
C CYS A 116 -17.22 8.93 -6.47
N ALA A 117 -17.96 9.79 -7.15
CA ALA A 117 -17.38 10.82 -8.01
C ALA A 117 -17.15 12.16 -7.29
N GLY A 118 -17.66 12.29 -6.06
CA GLY A 118 -17.56 13.51 -5.24
C GLY A 118 -16.66 13.31 -4.04
N LEU A 119 -16.87 14.16 -3.03
CA LEU A 119 -16.14 14.03 -1.76
C LEU A 119 -16.50 12.71 -1.07
N PRO A 120 -15.52 11.94 -0.62
CA PRO A 120 -15.77 10.66 0.06
C PRO A 120 -16.74 10.78 1.25
N THR A 121 -16.64 11.84 2.04
CA THR A 121 -17.50 12.10 3.19
C THR A 121 -18.98 12.27 2.81
N THR A 122 -19.25 12.92 1.67
CA THR A 122 -20.62 13.07 1.15
C THR A 122 -21.18 11.73 0.69
N CYS A 123 -20.37 10.94 -0.02
CA CYS A 123 -20.79 9.63 -0.46
C CYS A 123 -21.00 8.66 0.71
N LEU A 124 -20.16 8.71 1.73
CA LEU A 124 -20.32 7.90 2.94
C LEU A 124 -21.59 8.24 3.70
N SER A 125 -21.95 9.54 3.77
CA SER A 125 -23.18 9.98 4.41
C SER A 125 -24.43 9.48 3.71
N ALA A 126 -24.38 9.36 2.38
CA ALA A 126 -25.47 8.85 1.56
C ALA A 126 -25.50 7.31 1.46
N ALA A 127 -24.38 6.64 1.79
CA ALA A 127 -24.29 5.18 1.68
C ALA A 127 -24.96 4.49 2.88
N PRO A 128 -25.73 3.42 2.64
CA PRO A 128 -26.19 2.56 3.73
C PRO A 128 -25.01 1.75 4.29
N VAL A 129 -25.14 1.29 5.53
CA VAL A 129 -24.22 0.26 6.08
C VAL A 129 -24.37 -0.99 5.24
N SER A 130 -23.28 -1.44 4.63
CA SER A 130 -23.28 -2.57 3.69
C SER A 130 -22.61 -3.82 4.24
N VAL A 131 -21.81 -3.69 5.30
CA VAL A 131 -21.05 -4.80 5.90
C VAL A 131 -20.95 -4.59 7.42
N HIS A 132 -21.03 -5.71 8.16
CA HIS A 132 -20.67 -5.75 9.57
C HIS A 132 -19.33 -6.43 9.71
N LEU A 133 -18.37 -5.77 10.36
CA LEU A 133 -17.00 -6.23 10.53
C LEU A 133 -16.66 -6.33 12.01
N VAL A 134 -15.72 -7.19 12.33
CA VAL A 134 -15.17 -7.31 13.69
C VAL A 134 -13.74 -6.84 13.65
N ASN A 135 -13.40 -5.83 14.43
CA ASN A 135 -12.02 -5.43 14.63
C ASN A 135 -11.37 -6.41 15.60
N THR A 136 -10.40 -7.16 15.11
CA THR A 136 -9.63 -8.13 15.90
C THR A 136 -8.32 -7.54 16.41
N SER A 137 -8.07 -6.26 16.16
CA SER A 137 -6.92 -5.53 16.70
C SER A 137 -7.09 -5.32 18.20
N THR A 138 -6.00 -5.34 18.93
CA THR A 138 -5.99 -5.01 20.37
C THR A 138 -6.04 -3.50 20.64
N LEU A 139 -6.02 -2.68 19.60
CA LEU A 139 -5.90 -1.21 19.71
C LEU A 139 -7.25 -0.50 19.62
N ASP A 140 -8.28 -1.16 19.07
CA ASP A 140 -9.66 -0.70 18.97
C ASP A 140 -9.81 0.78 18.50
N ASN A 141 -8.96 1.21 17.56
CA ASN A 141 -9.00 2.60 17.06
C ASN A 141 -10.16 2.85 16.07
N LEU A 142 -10.64 1.79 15.41
CA LEU A 142 -11.71 1.86 14.42
C LEU A 142 -12.91 1.05 14.90
N CYS A 143 -13.89 1.71 15.52
CA CYS A 143 -15.10 1.10 16.06
C CYS A 143 -16.36 1.85 15.63
N GLY A 144 -17.51 1.18 15.64
CA GLY A 144 -18.80 1.78 15.31
C GLY A 144 -19.00 2.04 13.83
N ASP A 145 -19.51 3.20 13.47
CA ASP A 145 -19.82 3.57 12.08
C ASP A 145 -18.55 4.04 11.35
N VAL A 146 -17.97 3.14 10.58
CA VAL A 146 -16.70 3.34 9.89
C VAL A 146 -16.90 3.38 8.38
N GLY A 147 -16.32 4.38 7.74
CA GLY A 147 -16.22 4.52 6.29
C GLY A 147 -14.84 4.11 5.81
N LEU A 148 -14.76 3.10 4.94
CA LEU A 148 -13.54 2.75 4.24
C LEU A 148 -13.54 3.39 2.85
N VAL A 149 -12.44 4.00 2.48
CA VAL A 149 -12.29 4.73 1.22
C VAL A 149 -11.03 4.27 0.52
N GLN A 150 -11.15 3.93 -0.75
CA GLN A 150 -10.01 3.69 -1.64
C GLN A 150 -9.99 4.79 -2.69
N GLN A 151 -8.96 5.61 -2.66
CA GLN A 151 -8.81 6.74 -3.56
C GLN A 151 -7.40 6.81 -4.09
N GLU A 152 -7.27 7.11 -5.39
CA GLU A 152 -5.98 7.41 -5.99
C GLU A 152 -5.43 8.71 -5.42
N VAL A 153 -4.12 8.78 -5.28
CA VAL A 153 -3.45 9.99 -4.81
C VAL A 153 -3.57 11.07 -5.86
N LEU A 154 -4.03 12.27 -5.46
CA LEU A 154 -4.08 13.43 -6.34
C LEU A 154 -2.65 13.81 -6.75
N PRO A 155 -2.32 13.83 -8.06
CA PRO A 155 -1.01 14.26 -8.52
C PRO A 155 -0.67 15.68 -8.04
N TRP A 156 0.56 15.88 -7.59
CA TRP A 156 1.01 17.12 -6.97
C TRP A 156 0.69 18.42 -7.77
N PRO A 157 0.78 18.46 -9.11
CA PRO A 157 0.42 19.65 -9.87
C PRO A 157 -1.05 20.09 -9.71
N TRP A 158 -1.95 19.16 -9.34
CA TRP A 158 -3.39 19.40 -9.26
C TRP A 158 -3.89 19.67 -7.86
N ARG A 159 -2.99 19.65 -6.86
CA ARG A 159 -3.36 19.82 -5.44
C ARG A 159 -4.15 21.09 -5.12
N ASN A 160 -3.97 22.16 -5.90
CA ASN A 160 -4.61 23.47 -5.67
C ASN A 160 -5.75 23.75 -6.67
N THR A 161 -6.17 22.78 -7.48
CA THR A 161 -7.20 22.97 -8.52
C THR A 161 -8.62 22.67 -8.04
N GLY A 162 -8.79 22.21 -6.80
CA GLY A 162 -10.07 21.73 -6.30
C GLY A 162 -10.54 20.40 -6.92
N THR A 163 -9.66 19.73 -7.66
CA THR A 163 -9.97 18.45 -8.28
C THR A 163 -10.17 17.38 -7.20
N VAL A 164 -11.29 16.67 -7.30
CA VAL A 164 -11.58 15.49 -6.46
C VAL A 164 -11.35 14.24 -7.31
N MET A 165 -10.48 13.34 -6.84
CA MET A 165 -10.25 12.06 -7.50
C MET A 165 -11.42 11.13 -7.25
N PRO A 166 -11.83 10.33 -8.26
CA PRO A 166 -12.81 9.27 -8.05
C PRO A 166 -12.35 8.33 -6.93
N SER A 167 -13.29 7.85 -6.15
CA SER A 167 -13.01 6.93 -5.06
C SER A 167 -14.01 5.78 -5.02
N LEU A 168 -13.62 4.71 -4.36
CA LEU A 168 -14.51 3.66 -3.92
C LEU A 168 -14.77 3.85 -2.44
N VAL A 169 -16.03 3.82 -2.03
CA VAL A 169 -16.44 4.00 -0.64
C VAL A 169 -17.24 2.80 -0.16
N LEU A 170 -17.05 2.47 1.10
CA LEU A 170 -17.77 1.42 1.81
C LEU A 170 -18.11 1.92 3.20
N ARG A 171 -19.36 1.80 3.62
CA ARG A 171 -19.76 2.07 5.00
C ARG A 171 -19.99 0.76 5.74
N ALA A 172 -19.31 0.58 6.84
CA ALA A 172 -19.35 -0.62 7.67
C ALA A 172 -19.69 -0.27 9.11
N GLU A 173 -20.40 -1.18 9.76
CA GLU A 173 -20.52 -1.19 11.21
C GLU A 173 -19.42 -2.08 11.77
N VAL A 174 -18.52 -1.54 12.54
CA VAL A 174 -17.35 -2.24 13.09
C VAL A 174 -17.57 -2.48 14.58
N SER A 175 -17.69 -3.72 14.98
CA SER A 175 -17.71 -4.12 16.38
C SER A 175 -16.27 -4.31 16.87
N CYS A 176 -15.94 -3.65 17.98
CA CYS A 176 -14.68 -3.88 18.68
C CYS A 176 -14.94 -4.92 19.77
N GLY A 177 -14.23 -6.03 19.72
CA GLY A 177 -14.23 -7.01 20.77
C GLY A 177 -13.27 -6.55 21.84
N SER A 178 -13.76 -6.22 23.03
CA SER A 178 -12.90 -6.24 24.21
C SER A 178 -12.33 -7.65 24.31
N ALA A 179 -11.02 -7.79 24.06
CA ALA A 179 -10.34 -9.04 24.39
C ALA A 179 -10.47 -9.22 25.91
N SER A 180 -11.42 -10.09 26.29
CA SER A 180 -11.58 -10.56 27.66
C SER A 180 -10.52 -11.60 27.99
#